data_3ff9a3b18157438e61a0a755495aeb4d
#
_entry.id   3ff9a3b18157438e61a0a755495aeb4d
#
_cell.length_a   1.000
_cell.length_b   1.000
_cell.length_c   1.000
_cell.angle_alpha   90.00
_cell.angle_beta   90.00
_cell.angle_gamma   90.00
#
_symmetry.space_group_name_H-M   'P 1'
#
loop_
_entity.id
_entity.type
_entity.pdbx_description
1 polymer ?
#
loop_
_entity_poly.entity_id
_entity_poly.type
_entity_poly.pdbx_seq_one_letter_code
_entity_poly.pdbx_strand_id
1 'polypeptide(L)'
;VEQGVLYSCRKVGKRMMKYKKVFVIFISIMFSLGLAGCSHQEDAERTEYTEEVKIPMLLTIDLSTGNKNEEDVITAFNEEYKGRYQIDVEWALQTEEEYRTNLKRLNVTDELPAIITDLRLLPSFYQLMLQDERIEDLSPVINKDEEWKKMIEPAVLEACTESDGSIYLAPLSTAFYSCSGVFWNEQLFRKAGIEAFPQTWEEFWDCCDKLQNSGITPLALHTEGTAWAPMLLATAELADSEEGAQFMDALYPDSYQNENGLQLAGTLKKLFQYTTENAMYNDFDVAYENFVSGKVAMIPNGYWMIDQIPESMESSVRFSPFPGNKLISSPETFGWGVVSGYSEKVK
;
A
#
# COMPACT_ATOMS: atom_id res chain seq x y z
N VAL A 1 6.44 8.07 -24.48
CA VAL A 1 5.66 8.22 -23.23
C VAL A 1 5.98 7.05 -22.30
N GLU A 2 5.95 5.80 -22.79
CA GLU A 2 6.17 4.56 -22.00
C GLU A 2 7.59 4.44 -21.41
N GLN A 3 8.64 4.76 -22.17
CA GLN A 3 10.01 4.81 -21.63
C GLN A 3 10.22 5.99 -20.67
N GLY A 4 9.41 7.03 -20.78
CA GLY A 4 9.46 8.21 -19.91
C GLY A 4 9.00 7.92 -18.50
N VAL A 5 8.02 7.02 -18.30
CA VAL A 5 7.45 6.69 -16.98
C VAL A 5 8.44 5.87 -16.14
N LEU A 6 9.01 4.79 -16.71
CA LEU A 6 10.04 3.98 -16.04
C LEU A 6 11.28 4.80 -15.65
N TYR A 7 11.72 5.70 -16.54
CA TYR A 7 12.89 6.57 -16.30
C TYR A 7 12.59 7.70 -15.31
N SER A 8 11.34 8.18 -15.26
CA SER A 8 10.91 9.23 -14.34
C SER A 8 10.82 8.73 -12.90
N CYS A 9 10.26 7.54 -12.66
CA CYS A 9 10.16 6.96 -11.31
C CYS A 9 11.54 6.70 -10.69
N ARG A 10 12.50 6.14 -11.44
CA ARG A 10 13.89 5.98 -10.96
C ARG A 10 14.60 7.30 -10.69
N LYS A 11 14.30 8.36 -11.45
CA LYS A 11 14.90 9.68 -11.25
C LYS A 11 14.39 10.37 -10.00
N VAL A 12 13.15 10.11 -9.62
CA VAL A 12 12.53 10.61 -8.37
C VAL A 12 13.17 9.93 -7.17
N GLY A 13 13.31 8.60 -7.17
CA GLY A 13 13.98 7.86 -6.09
C GLY A 13 15.44 8.30 -5.89
N LYS A 14 16.22 8.45 -6.98
CA LYS A 14 17.61 8.96 -6.91
C LYS A 14 17.69 10.44 -6.51
N ARG A 15 16.66 11.23 -6.78
CA ARG A 15 16.60 12.65 -6.38
C ARG A 15 16.29 12.79 -4.89
N MET A 16 15.44 11.92 -4.33
CA MET A 16 15.19 11.88 -2.89
C MET A 16 16.44 11.48 -2.09
N MET A 17 17.25 10.52 -2.57
CA MET A 17 18.54 10.20 -1.93
C MET A 17 19.55 11.36 -1.96
N LYS A 18 19.49 12.26 -2.95
CA LYS A 18 20.34 13.45 -3.00
C LYS A 18 19.93 14.52 -1.99
N TYR A 19 18.63 14.65 -1.71
CA TYR A 19 18.13 15.60 -0.69
C TYR A 19 18.38 15.13 0.74
N LYS A 20 18.38 13.81 1.01
CA LYS A 20 18.80 13.28 2.34
C LYS A 20 20.23 13.70 2.72
N LYS A 21 21.16 13.79 1.77
CA LYS A 21 22.54 14.26 2.03
C LYS A 21 22.66 15.78 2.25
N VAL A 22 21.75 16.57 1.71
CA VAL A 22 21.73 18.04 1.88
C VAL A 22 21.09 18.42 3.20
N PHE A 23 20.09 17.65 3.67
CA PHE A 23 19.39 17.92 4.93
C PHE A 23 20.29 17.68 6.15
N VAL A 24 21.11 16.63 6.13
CA VAL A 24 22.09 16.34 7.21
C VAL A 24 23.18 17.43 7.30
N ILE A 25 23.56 18.07 6.19
CA ILE A 25 24.58 19.14 6.18
C ILE A 25 24.00 20.46 6.71
N PHE A 26 22.68 20.71 6.57
CA PHE A 26 22.06 21.94 7.07
C PHE A 26 21.88 21.95 8.59
N ILE A 27 21.66 20.80 9.21
CA ILE A 27 21.54 20.69 10.68
C ILE A 27 22.89 20.90 11.36
N SER A 28 24.01 20.51 10.72
CA SER A 28 25.37 20.71 11.28
C SER A 28 25.86 22.16 11.23
N ILE A 29 25.27 23.03 10.41
CA ILE A 29 25.70 24.44 10.27
C ILE A 29 24.94 25.38 11.21
N MET A 30 23.75 25.00 11.69
CA MET A 30 22.98 25.82 12.63
C MET A 30 23.45 25.72 14.09
N PHE A 31 24.31 24.74 14.42
CA PHE A 31 24.79 24.54 15.80
C PHE A 31 26.03 25.36 16.20
N SER A 32 26.59 26.17 15.28
CA SER A 32 27.86 26.89 15.53
C SER A 32 27.73 28.43 15.62
N LEU A 33 26.53 29.01 15.63
CA LEU A 33 26.35 30.47 15.68
C LEU A 33 25.33 30.97 16.74
N GLY A 34 25.31 30.37 17.92
CA GLY A 34 24.39 30.77 18.98
C GLY A 34 24.98 30.82 20.36
N LEU A 35 26.14 31.45 20.52
CA LEU A 35 26.70 31.78 21.86
C LEU A 35 26.88 33.31 21.98
N ALA A 36 25.79 34.03 22.16
CA ALA A 36 25.79 35.32 22.87
C ALA A 36 24.33 35.83 23.01
N GLY A 37 23.82 35.86 24.23
CA GLY A 37 22.87 36.87 24.62
C GLY A 37 21.49 36.46 25.11
N CYS A 38 21.32 36.64 26.40
CA CYS A 38 20.09 36.94 27.15
C CYS A 38 19.22 35.78 27.63
N SER A 39 19.37 35.55 28.92
CA SER A 39 18.48 34.84 29.82
C SER A 39 17.03 35.35 29.71
N HIS A 40 16.12 34.52 29.11
CA HIS A 40 14.74 34.47 29.53
C HIS A 40 14.48 33.02 29.92
N GLN A 41 14.26 32.88 31.20
CA GLN A 41 13.91 31.62 31.84
C GLN A 41 12.41 31.42 31.57
N GLU A 42 12.06 30.71 30.50
CA GLU A 42 10.80 30.02 30.44
C GLU A 42 10.98 28.75 31.25
N ASP A 43 10.34 28.71 32.41
CA ASP A 43 10.13 27.50 33.19
C ASP A 43 9.22 26.56 32.37
N ALA A 44 9.81 25.83 31.43
CA ALA A 44 9.20 24.62 30.95
C ALA A 44 9.16 23.67 32.16
N GLU A 45 7.97 23.37 32.65
CA GLU A 45 7.72 22.33 33.65
C GLU A 45 8.42 21.05 33.16
N ARG A 46 9.61 20.82 33.68
CA ARG A 46 10.36 19.59 33.54
C ARG A 46 9.63 18.56 34.39
N THR A 47 8.58 17.95 33.86
CA THR A 47 8.00 16.75 34.47
C THR A 47 9.10 15.72 34.54
N GLU A 48 9.58 15.49 35.75
CA GLU A 48 10.57 14.46 36.08
C GLU A 48 9.89 13.09 35.81
N TYR A 49 10.10 12.54 34.61
CA TYR A 49 9.70 11.17 34.31
C TYR A 49 10.58 10.26 35.17
N THR A 50 10.02 9.67 36.18
CA THR A 50 10.72 8.77 37.12
C THR A 50 10.98 7.40 36.49
N GLU A 51 10.35 7.08 35.36
CA GLU A 51 10.50 5.83 34.63
C GLU A 51 10.16 6.05 33.14
N GLU A 52 10.98 5.46 32.24
CA GLU A 52 10.77 5.52 30.81
C GLU A 52 9.48 4.76 30.44
N VAL A 53 8.60 5.42 29.70
CA VAL A 53 7.32 4.85 29.26
C VAL A 53 7.56 3.98 28.04
N LYS A 54 7.27 2.68 28.15
CA LYS A 54 7.32 1.74 27.03
C LYS A 54 6.00 1.74 26.27
N ILE A 55 6.09 1.83 24.95
CA ILE A 55 4.95 1.83 24.01
C ILE A 55 5.07 0.54 23.20
N PRO A 56 4.32 -0.52 23.53
CA PRO A 56 4.36 -1.76 22.77
C PRO A 56 3.73 -1.57 21.40
N MET A 57 4.39 -2.10 20.38
CA MET A 57 3.97 -2.02 18.99
C MET A 57 4.12 -3.38 18.30
N LEU A 58 3.17 -3.77 17.47
CA LEU A 58 3.23 -4.98 16.65
C LEU A 58 3.22 -4.60 15.17
N LEU A 59 4.27 -5.00 14.47
CA LEU A 59 4.41 -4.82 13.02
C LEU A 59 4.65 -6.15 12.31
N THR A 60 4.24 -6.25 11.06
CA THR A 60 4.60 -7.36 10.18
C THR A 60 5.95 -7.10 9.54
N ILE A 61 6.70 -8.18 9.26
CA ILE A 61 7.92 -8.12 8.46
C ILE A 61 7.54 -8.20 6.99
N ASP A 62 7.84 -7.18 6.23
CA ASP A 62 7.77 -7.23 4.76
C ASP A 62 9.03 -7.92 4.23
N LEU A 63 8.88 -9.15 3.75
CA LEU A 63 9.98 -9.94 3.20
C LEU A 63 10.43 -9.47 1.81
N SER A 64 9.61 -8.71 1.11
CA SER A 64 9.90 -8.26 -0.26
C SER A 64 10.69 -6.95 -0.30
N THR A 65 10.32 -5.98 0.53
CA THR A 65 10.91 -4.63 0.55
C THR A 65 11.67 -4.33 1.84
N GLY A 66 11.43 -5.13 2.89
CA GLY A 66 11.92 -4.88 4.25
C GLY A 66 11.21 -3.70 4.91
N ASN A 67 11.39 -3.58 6.22
CA ASN A 67 10.74 -2.54 7.03
C ASN A 67 11.68 -1.38 7.37
N LYS A 68 12.61 -1.07 6.47
CA LYS A 68 13.66 -0.08 6.78
C LYS A 68 13.11 1.32 7.09
N ASN A 69 12.03 1.74 6.46
CA ASN A 69 11.47 3.06 6.71
C ASN A 69 10.83 3.13 8.10
N GLU A 70 10.10 2.09 8.50
CA GLU A 70 9.50 1.95 9.82
C GLU A 70 10.60 1.86 10.89
N GLU A 71 11.64 1.03 10.66
CA GLU A 71 12.81 0.93 11.55
C GLU A 71 13.52 2.28 11.74
N ASP A 72 13.74 3.02 10.65
CA ASP A 72 14.40 4.33 10.68
C ASP A 72 13.56 5.34 11.50
N VAL A 73 12.23 5.37 11.33
CA VAL A 73 11.31 6.25 12.06
C VAL A 73 11.27 5.89 13.55
N ILE A 74 11.12 4.61 13.88
CA ILE A 74 11.07 4.13 15.26
C ILE A 74 12.41 4.39 15.97
N THR A 75 13.52 4.16 15.29
CA THR A 75 14.86 4.45 15.81
C THR A 75 15.03 5.94 16.10
N ALA A 76 14.62 6.81 15.17
CA ALA A 76 14.68 8.26 15.35
C ALA A 76 13.82 8.72 16.54
N PHE A 77 12.61 8.19 16.67
CA PHE A 77 11.74 8.46 17.82
C PHE A 77 12.39 8.04 19.13
N ASN A 78 12.91 6.81 19.20
CA ASN A 78 13.53 6.27 20.41
C ASN A 78 14.81 7.02 20.81
N GLU A 79 15.55 7.58 19.84
CA GLU A 79 16.71 8.44 20.11
C GLU A 79 16.28 9.83 20.63
N GLU A 80 15.29 10.45 19.99
CA GLU A 80 14.81 11.79 20.36
C GLU A 80 14.16 11.83 21.74
N TYR A 81 13.37 10.79 22.07
CA TYR A 81 12.60 10.70 23.31
C TYR A 81 13.27 9.84 24.39
N LYS A 82 14.54 9.49 24.23
CA LYS A 82 15.29 8.63 25.15
C LYS A 82 15.14 9.05 26.60
N GLY A 83 14.83 8.09 27.47
CA GLY A 83 14.58 8.30 28.89
C GLY A 83 13.19 8.87 29.23
N ARG A 84 12.36 9.13 28.23
CA ARG A 84 10.96 9.54 28.40
C ARG A 84 10.01 8.50 27.82
N TYR A 85 10.19 8.18 26.53
CA TYR A 85 9.39 7.23 25.78
C TYR A 85 10.26 6.29 24.97
N GLN A 86 9.83 5.05 24.83
CA GLN A 86 10.46 4.04 23.99
C GLN A 86 9.40 3.20 23.29
N ILE A 87 9.38 3.20 21.97
CA ILE A 87 8.60 2.24 21.19
C ILE A 87 9.34 0.89 21.26
N ASP A 88 8.63 -0.13 21.74
CA ASP A 88 9.09 -1.51 21.87
C ASP A 88 8.35 -2.37 20.84
N VAL A 89 9.06 -2.69 19.73
CA VAL A 89 8.44 -3.32 18.56
C VAL A 89 8.58 -4.81 18.62
N GLU A 90 7.47 -5.51 18.50
CA GLU A 90 7.43 -6.92 18.13
C GLU A 90 7.29 -7.03 16.61
N TRP A 91 8.31 -7.60 15.98
CA TRP A 91 8.33 -7.88 14.54
C TRP A 91 7.77 -9.28 14.28
N ALA A 92 6.57 -9.35 13.72
CA ALA A 92 5.92 -10.62 13.43
C ALA A 92 6.27 -11.10 12.02
N LEU A 93 6.94 -12.25 11.93
CA LEU A 93 7.11 -12.97 10.66
C LEU A 93 5.82 -13.75 10.38
N GLN A 94 4.86 -13.10 9.74
CA GLN A 94 3.53 -13.62 9.48
C GLN A 94 3.06 -13.15 8.10
N THR A 95 2.29 -13.97 7.43
CA THR A 95 1.51 -13.50 6.28
C THR A 95 0.46 -12.49 6.74
N GLU A 96 -0.09 -11.72 5.81
CA GLU A 96 -1.20 -10.81 6.12
C GLU A 96 -2.35 -11.51 6.84
N GLU A 97 -2.73 -12.70 6.39
CA GLU A 97 -3.83 -13.47 6.99
C GLU A 97 -3.49 -13.94 8.41
N GLU A 98 -2.28 -14.40 8.64
CA GLU A 98 -1.81 -14.79 9.98
C GLU A 98 -1.78 -13.60 10.93
N TYR A 99 -1.29 -12.44 10.45
CA TYR A 99 -1.30 -11.19 11.22
C TYR A 99 -2.73 -10.78 11.61
N ARG A 100 -3.67 -10.79 10.67
CA ARG A 100 -5.08 -10.49 10.92
C ARG A 100 -5.71 -11.48 11.92
N THR A 101 -5.39 -12.76 11.80
CA THR A 101 -5.84 -13.79 12.73
C THR A 101 -5.26 -13.57 14.12
N ASN A 102 -3.98 -13.18 14.21
CA ASN A 102 -3.35 -12.84 15.47
C ASN A 102 -3.97 -11.59 16.10
N LEU A 103 -4.23 -10.54 15.34
CA LEU A 103 -4.93 -9.34 15.85
C LEU A 103 -6.32 -9.67 16.42
N LYS A 104 -7.09 -10.54 15.75
CA LYS A 104 -8.39 -11.00 16.27
C LYS A 104 -8.23 -11.73 17.61
N ARG A 105 -7.25 -12.61 17.72
CA ARG A 105 -6.94 -13.31 18.96
C ARG A 105 -6.56 -12.33 20.08
N LEU A 106 -5.62 -11.41 19.80
CA LEU A 106 -5.17 -10.40 20.76
C LEU A 106 -6.30 -9.47 21.20
N ASN A 107 -7.22 -9.12 20.29
CA ASN A 107 -8.39 -8.32 20.64
C ASN A 107 -9.33 -9.07 21.60
N VAL A 108 -9.58 -10.35 21.34
CA VAL A 108 -10.47 -11.17 22.21
C VAL A 108 -9.85 -11.42 23.58
N THR A 109 -8.53 -11.56 23.67
CA THR A 109 -7.80 -11.79 24.93
C THR A 109 -7.44 -10.51 25.68
N ASP A 110 -7.77 -9.33 25.13
CA ASP A 110 -7.42 -8.02 25.67
C ASP A 110 -5.88 -7.80 25.80
N GLU A 111 -5.15 -8.32 24.81
CA GLU A 111 -3.69 -8.31 24.75
C GLU A 111 -3.16 -7.50 23.56
N LEU A 112 -3.99 -6.65 22.93
CA LEU A 112 -3.53 -5.80 21.82
C LEU A 112 -2.39 -4.88 22.31
N PRO A 113 -1.31 -4.72 21.54
CA PRO A 113 -0.29 -3.71 21.84
C PRO A 113 -0.84 -2.29 21.61
N ALA A 114 -0.12 -1.28 22.10
CA ALA A 114 -0.58 0.11 22.03
C ALA A 114 -0.67 0.64 20.59
N ILE A 115 0.22 0.16 19.72
CA ILE A 115 0.22 0.54 18.29
C ILE A 115 0.14 -0.73 17.44
N ILE A 116 -0.77 -0.71 16.49
CA ILE A 116 -0.98 -1.77 15.51
C ILE A 116 -1.07 -1.17 14.11
N THR A 117 -0.80 -2.00 13.09
CA THR A 117 -0.85 -1.55 11.70
C THR A 117 -2.01 -2.20 10.94
N ASP A 118 -2.47 -1.52 9.90
CA ASP A 118 -3.28 -2.04 8.80
C ASP A 118 -4.56 -2.81 9.21
N LEU A 119 -5.48 -2.11 9.86
CA LEU A 119 -6.78 -2.68 10.24
C LEU A 119 -7.80 -2.69 9.09
N ARG A 120 -7.60 -1.91 8.03
CA ARG A 120 -8.58 -1.75 6.94
C ARG A 120 -8.67 -2.94 6.00
N LEU A 121 -7.68 -3.81 5.98
CA LEU A 121 -7.70 -5.04 5.18
C LEU A 121 -8.80 -6.04 5.60
N LEU A 122 -9.43 -5.83 6.77
CA LEU A 122 -10.59 -6.59 7.23
C LEU A 122 -11.70 -5.65 7.68
N PRO A 123 -12.48 -5.11 6.76
CA PRO A 123 -13.50 -4.11 7.06
C PRO A 123 -14.46 -4.49 8.17
N SER A 124 -14.96 -5.72 8.16
CA SER A 124 -15.90 -6.19 9.20
C SER A 124 -15.25 -6.27 10.59
N PHE A 125 -13.99 -6.66 10.66
CA PHE A 125 -13.25 -6.71 11.92
C PHE A 125 -12.87 -5.31 12.39
N TYR A 126 -12.42 -4.46 11.47
CA TYR A 126 -12.14 -3.05 11.75
C TYR A 126 -13.37 -2.32 12.29
N GLN A 127 -14.51 -2.45 11.61
CA GLN A 127 -15.77 -1.88 12.08
C GLN A 127 -16.19 -2.39 13.46
N LEU A 128 -15.98 -3.67 13.75
CA LEU A 128 -16.22 -4.22 15.08
C LEU A 128 -15.32 -3.55 16.13
N MET A 129 -14.04 -3.39 15.84
CA MET A 129 -13.10 -2.72 16.75
C MET A 129 -13.48 -1.26 17.01
N LEU A 130 -13.99 -0.55 16.00
CA LEU A 130 -14.49 0.82 16.17
C LEU A 130 -15.76 0.86 17.01
N GLN A 131 -16.73 -0.05 16.77
CA GLN A 131 -17.95 -0.17 17.54
C GLN A 131 -17.69 -0.50 19.01
N ASP A 132 -16.66 -1.30 19.28
CA ASP A 132 -16.24 -1.68 20.62
C ASP A 132 -15.27 -0.66 21.25
N GLU A 133 -15.07 0.51 20.61
CA GLU A 133 -14.18 1.60 21.04
C GLU A 133 -12.75 1.10 21.35
N ARG A 134 -12.24 0.15 20.53
CA ARG A 134 -10.91 -0.45 20.74
C ARG A 134 -9.78 0.37 20.15
N ILE A 135 -10.09 1.33 19.27
CA ILE A 135 -9.10 2.18 18.56
C ILE A 135 -9.42 3.64 18.88
N GLU A 136 -8.38 4.40 19.21
CA GLU A 136 -8.49 5.83 19.50
C GLU A 136 -8.78 6.66 18.25
N ASP A 137 -9.66 7.64 18.40
CA ASP A 137 -9.84 8.69 17.39
C ASP A 137 -8.68 9.68 17.44
N LEU A 138 -7.91 9.72 16.37
CA LEU A 138 -6.75 10.60 16.20
C LEU A 138 -7.11 11.98 15.65
N SER A 139 -8.37 12.21 15.24
CA SER A 139 -8.80 13.48 14.66
C SER A 139 -8.55 14.69 15.57
N PRO A 140 -8.70 14.62 16.91
CA PRO A 140 -8.39 15.75 17.78
C PRO A 140 -6.91 16.11 17.78
N VAL A 141 -6.03 15.12 17.66
CA VAL A 141 -4.56 15.33 17.65
C VAL A 141 -4.12 15.89 16.32
N ILE A 142 -4.54 15.28 15.21
CA ILE A 142 -4.22 15.71 13.84
C ILE A 142 -4.75 17.13 13.58
N ASN A 143 -5.97 17.43 14.02
CA ASN A 143 -6.57 18.74 13.83
C ASN A 143 -5.93 19.84 14.69
N LYS A 144 -5.27 19.49 15.79
CA LYS A 144 -4.55 20.43 16.65
C LYS A 144 -3.14 20.70 16.14
N ASP A 145 -2.50 19.73 15.49
CA ASP A 145 -1.16 19.84 14.94
C ASP A 145 -1.24 20.27 13.45
N GLU A 146 -1.24 21.59 13.25
CA GLU A 146 -1.31 22.19 11.92
C GLU A 146 -0.10 21.86 11.04
N GLU A 147 1.06 21.55 11.61
CA GLU A 147 2.25 21.18 10.84
C GLU A 147 2.11 19.75 10.33
N TRP A 148 1.74 18.81 11.18
CA TRP A 148 1.47 17.43 10.75
C TRP A 148 0.33 17.39 9.72
N LYS A 149 -0.78 18.05 9.99
CA LYS A 149 -1.92 18.10 9.07
C LYS A 149 -1.54 18.63 7.68
N LYS A 150 -0.68 19.64 7.59
CA LYS A 150 -0.20 20.19 6.31
C LYS A 150 0.75 19.27 5.56
N MET A 151 1.36 18.31 6.23
CA MET A 151 2.22 17.31 5.57
C MET A 151 1.40 16.22 4.86
N ILE A 152 0.14 16.03 5.24
CA ILE A 152 -0.73 15.00 4.66
C ILE A 152 -1.45 15.62 3.46
N GLU A 153 -1.33 14.96 2.28
CA GLU A 153 -2.09 15.37 1.10
C GLU A 153 -3.59 15.31 1.39
N PRO A 154 -4.38 16.31 0.93
CA PRO A 154 -5.81 16.40 1.22
C PRO A 154 -6.58 15.11 0.87
N ALA A 155 -6.27 14.48 -0.24
CA ALA A 155 -6.93 13.24 -0.65
C ALA A 155 -6.57 12.04 0.24
N VAL A 156 -5.35 11.98 0.79
CA VAL A 156 -4.96 10.96 1.78
C VAL A 156 -5.71 11.20 3.09
N LEU A 157 -5.77 12.45 3.54
CA LEU A 157 -6.51 12.82 4.74
C LEU A 157 -8.01 12.50 4.60
N GLU A 158 -8.61 12.83 3.45
CA GLU A 158 -10.00 12.50 3.14
C GLU A 158 -10.24 10.99 3.15
N ALA A 159 -9.36 10.20 2.54
CA ALA A 159 -9.46 8.74 2.52
C ALA A 159 -9.29 8.08 3.91
N CYS A 160 -8.58 8.72 4.84
CA CYS A 160 -8.44 8.25 6.22
C CYS A 160 -9.53 8.76 7.15
N THR A 161 -10.39 9.70 6.69
CA THR A 161 -11.45 10.30 7.51
C THR A 161 -12.75 9.52 7.32
N GLU A 162 -13.32 9.04 8.42
CA GLU A 162 -14.62 8.39 8.42
C GLU A 162 -15.77 9.42 8.19
N SER A 163 -16.96 8.92 7.89
CA SER A 163 -18.11 9.77 7.56
C SER A 163 -18.54 10.73 8.68
N ASP A 164 -18.20 10.41 9.92
CA ASP A 164 -18.45 11.26 11.11
C ASP A 164 -17.30 12.23 11.42
N GLY A 165 -16.23 12.21 10.64
CA GLY A 165 -15.04 13.05 10.79
C GLY A 165 -13.93 12.46 11.65
N SER A 166 -14.12 11.26 12.19
CA SER A 166 -13.10 10.55 12.98
C SER A 166 -11.96 10.02 12.09
N ILE A 167 -10.76 9.91 12.65
CA ILE A 167 -9.58 9.36 11.99
C ILE A 167 -8.94 8.33 12.91
N TYR A 168 -8.92 7.08 12.50
CA TYR A 168 -8.43 5.97 13.34
C TYR A 168 -7.08 5.41 12.90
N LEU A 169 -6.59 5.78 11.72
CA LEU A 169 -5.27 5.39 11.23
C LEU A 169 -4.44 6.63 10.92
N ALA A 170 -3.30 6.76 11.59
CA ALA A 170 -2.29 7.74 11.22
C ALA A 170 -1.61 7.29 9.93
N PRO A 171 -1.71 8.02 8.80
CA PRO A 171 -1.19 7.57 7.53
C PRO A 171 0.34 7.50 7.54
N LEU A 172 0.89 6.39 7.05
CA LEU A 172 2.34 6.20 6.89
C LEU A 172 2.87 6.92 5.66
N SER A 173 2.04 7.04 4.63
CA SER A 173 2.32 7.84 3.43
C SER A 173 1.47 9.10 3.44
N THR A 174 2.08 10.23 3.24
CA THR A 174 1.41 11.54 3.31
C THR A 174 1.15 12.17 1.95
N ALA A 175 1.69 11.62 0.86
CA ALA A 175 1.69 12.27 -0.45
C ALA A 175 1.57 11.30 -1.63
N PHE A 176 1.33 10.01 -1.42
CA PHE A 176 1.36 9.03 -2.49
C PHE A 176 -0.01 8.41 -2.75
N TYR A 177 -0.20 8.09 -4.04
CA TYR A 177 -1.28 7.27 -4.52
C TYR A 177 -0.70 5.94 -4.97
N SER A 178 -1.28 4.84 -4.51
CA SER A 178 -1.05 3.55 -5.14
C SER A 178 -1.80 3.51 -6.47
N CYS A 179 -1.17 3.02 -7.52
CA CYS A 179 -1.84 2.82 -8.79
C CYS A 179 -1.52 1.44 -9.36
N SER A 180 -2.49 0.86 -10.02
CA SER A 180 -2.40 -0.47 -10.62
C SER A 180 -2.70 -0.41 -12.13
N GLY A 181 -2.00 -1.27 -12.85
CA GLY A 181 -2.11 -1.45 -14.28
C GLY A 181 -1.61 -2.83 -14.68
N VAL A 182 -1.00 -2.96 -15.83
CA VAL A 182 -0.49 -4.23 -16.34
C VAL A 182 0.98 -4.10 -16.72
N PHE A 183 1.82 -4.94 -16.12
CA PHE A 183 3.16 -5.18 -16.63
C PHE A 183 3.09 -6.21 -17.75
N TRP A 184 3.80 -5.98 -18.86
CA TRP A 184 3.79 -6.86 -20.01
C TRP A 184 5.16 -6.98 -20.65
N ASN A 185 5.42 -8.15 -21.25
CA ASN A 185 6.68 -8.47 -21.89
C ASN A 185 6.61 -8.19 -23.39
N GLU A 186 7.26 -7.09 -23.83
CA GLU A 186 7.27 -6.65 -25.22
C GLU A 186 7.82 -7.72 -26.18
N GLN A 187 8.80 -8.52 -25.76
CA GLN A 187 9.36 -9.57 -26.62
C GLN A 187 8.35 -10.71 -26.87
N LEU A 188 7.57 -11.06 -25.87
CA LEU A 188 6.51 -12.07 -26.02
C LEU A 188 5.37 -11.57 -26.91
N PHE A 189 5.02 -10.29 -26.76
CA PHE A 189 4.04 -9.62 -27.63
C PHE A 189 4.50 -9.64 -29.09
N ARG A 190 5.73 -9.23 -29.37
CA ARG A 190 6.30 -9.27 -30.71
C ARG A 190 6.34 -10.68 -31.31
N LYS A 191 6.64 -11.71 -30.51
CA LYS A 191 6.57 -13.11 -30.96
C LYS A 191 5.16 -13.53 -31.41
N ALA A 192 4.12 -12.96 -30.78
CA ALA A 192 2.74 -13.19 -31.15
C ALA A 192 2.22 -12.23 -32.25
N GLY A 193 3.11 -11.38 -32.81
CA GLY A 193 2.73 -10.40 -33.81
C GLY A 193 1.95 -9.19 -33.28
N ILE A 194 2.13 -8.88 -31.98
CA ILE A 194 1.47 -7.76 -31.32
C ILE A 194 2.51 -6.66 -31.11
N GLU A 195 2.24 -5.46 -31.63
CA GLU A 195 3.20 -4.34 -31.65
C GLU A 195 3.08 -3.42 -30.45
N ALA A 196 1.87 -3.33 -29.84
CA ALA A 196 1.57 -2.43 -28.74
C ALA A 196 0.58 -3.07 -27.74
N PHE A 197 0.52 -2.51 -26.54
CA PHE A 197 -0.49 -2.90 -25.54
C PHE A 197 -1.89 -2.47 -26.01
N PRO A 198 -2.91 -3.32 -25.82
CA PRO A 198 -4.28 -3.06 -26.24
C PRO A 198 -4.88 -1.83 -25.54
N GLN A 199 -5.63 -1.03 -26.30
CA GLN A 199 -6.24 0.21 -25.82
C GLN A 199 -7.71 0.04 -25.43
N THR A 200 -8.37 -1.01 -25.91
CA THR A 200 -9.76 -1.36 -25.59
C THR A 200 -9.85 -2.77 -25.04
N TRP A 201 -10.94 -3.09 -24.34
CA TRP A 201 -11.16 -4.45 -23.83
C TRP A 201 -11.36 -5.48 -24.94
N GLU A 202 -11.92 -5.09 -26.08
CA GLU A 202 -12.00 -5.95 -27.27
C GLU A 202 -10.59 -6.30 -27.77
N GLU A 203 -9.71 -5.31 -27.92
CA GLU A 203 -8.30 -5.53 -28.29
C GLU A 203 -7.53 -6.35 -27.26
N PHE A 204 -7.85 -6.20 -25.97
CA PHE A 204 -7.23 -6.95 -24.89
C PHE A 204 -7.56 -8.45 -24.99
N TRP A 205 -8.81 -8.77 -25.24
CA TRP A 205 -9.20 -10.17 -25.42
C TRP A 205 -8.62 -10.77 -26.70
N ASP A 206 -8.60 -10.01 -27.80
CA ASP A 206 -7.92 -10.42 -29.04
C ASP A 206 -6.42 -10.62 -28.84
N CYS A 207 -5.79 -9.78 -28.02
CA CYS A 207 -4.39 -9.93 -27.63
C CYS A 207 -4.17 -11.23 -26.86
N CYS A 208 -5.03 -11.55 -25.89
CA CYS A 208 -4.98 -12.82 -25.16
C CYS A 208 -5.11 -14.03 -26.10
N ASP A 209 -6.05 -13.97 -27.06
CA ASP A 209 -6.21 -15.04 -28.10
C ASP A 209 -4.95 -15.20 -28.96
N LYS A 210 -4.36 -14.10 -29.43
CA LYS A 210 -3.13 -14.14 -30.24
C LYS A 210 -1.95 -14.72 -29.48
N LEU A 211 -1.77 -14.33 -28.23
CA LEU A 211 -0.73 -14.90 -27.35
C LEU A 211 -0.94 -16.39 -27.18
N GLN A 212 -2.14 -16.84 -26.82
CA GLN A 212 -2.47 -18.25 -26.60
C GLN A 212 -2.30 -19.08 -27.88
N ASN A 213 -2.74 -18.57 -29.03
CA ASN A 213 -2.54 -19.22 -30.34
C ASN A 213 -1.06 -19.31 -30.74
N SER A 214 -0.21 -18.45 -30.19
CA SER A 214 1.23 -18.48 -30.38
C SER A 214 1.96 -19.36 -29.35
N GLY A 215 1.21 -20.10 -28.51
CA GLY A 215 1.74 -20.96 -27.46
C GLY A 215 2.31 -20.21 -26.26
N ILE A 216 1.89 -18.93 -26.05
CA ILE A 216 2.31 -18.09 -24.95
C ILE A 216 1.13 -17.93 -23.99
N THR A 217 1.29 -18.25 -22.71
CA THR A 217 0.27 -17.99 -21.69
C THR A 217 0.09 -16.48 -21.50
N PRO A 218 -1.13 -15.94 -21.68
CA PRO A 218 -1.34 -14.50 -21.61
C PRO A 218 -1.12 -13.87 -20.23
N LEU A 219 -1.72 -14.44 -19.16
CA LEU A 219 -1.87 -13.79 -17.87
C LEU A 219 -1.22 -14.60 -16.75
N ALA A 220 -0.44 -13.93 -15.91
CA ALA A 220 0.00 -14.43 -14.61
C ALA A 220 -1.02 -13.99 -13.55
N LEU A 221 -1.83 -14.94 -13.08
CA LEU A 221 -2.84 -14.72 -12.05
C LEU A 221 -2.58 -15.64 -10.86
N HIS A 222 -3.07 -15.24 -9.69
CA HIS A 222 -3.02 -16.00 -8.46
C HIS A 222 -4.28 -15.75 -7.62
N THR A 223 -4.61 -16.69 -6.74
CA THR A 223 -5.77 -16.57 -5.83
C THR A 223 -5.45 -17.03 -4.41
N GLU A 224 -4.34 -17.74 -4.18
CA GLU A 224 -3.94 -18.11 -2.84
C GLU A 224 -3.48 -16.88 -2.07
N GLY A 225 -3.91 -16.76 -0.80
CA GLY A 225 -3.68 -15.59 0.04
C GLY A 225 -4.56 -14.40 -0.33
N THR A 226 -4.51 -13.96 -1.57
CA THR A 226 -5.38 -12.88 -2.08
C THR A 226 -5.72 -13.10 -3.56
N ALA A 227 -6.93 -12.76 -3.97
CA ALA A 227 -7.34 -12.82 -5.38
C ALA A 227 -7.35 -11.43 -6.04
N TRP A 228 -6.57 -10.49 -5.53
CA TRP A 228 -6.64 -9.10 -6.00
C TRP A 228 -6.17 -8.92 -7.45
N ALA A 229 -5.20 -9.70 -7.92
CA ALA A 229 -4.71 -9.60 -9.30
C ALA A 229 -5.82 -9.84 -10.36
N PRO A 230 -6.59 -10.94 -10.34
CA PRO A 230 -7.74 -11.08 -11.23
C PRO A 230 -8.84 -10.04 -10.94
N MET A 231 -9.00 -9.61 -9.68
CA MET A 231 -9.97 -8.57 -9.33
C MET A 231 -9.59 -7.21 -9.93
N LEU A 232 -8.31 -6.85 -10.03
CA LEU A 232 -7.88 -5.62 -10.71
C LEU A 232 -8.37 -5.56 -12.16
N LEU A 233 -8.20 -6.65 -12.93
CA LEU A 233 -8.67 -6.71 -14.32
C LEU A 233 -10.20 -6.67 -14.40
N ALA A 234 -10.89 -7.41 -13.55
CA ALA A 234 -12.35 -7.45 -13.55
C ALA A 234 -12.96 -6.10 -13.13
N THR A 235 -12.36 -5.44 -12.14
CA THR A 235 -12.75 -4.08 -11.73
C THR A 235 -12.52 -3.08 -12.86
N ALA A 236 -11.35 -3.13 -13.52
CA ALA A 236 -11.03 -2.20 -14.59
C ALA A 236 -11.95 -2.38 -15.81
N GLU A 237 -12.33 -3.63 -16.18
CA GLU A 237 -13.27 -3.88 -17.26
C GLU A 237 -14.68 -3.40 -16.92
N LEU A 238 -15.15 -3.65 -15.70
CA LEU A 238 -16.45 -3.14 -15.26
C LEU A 238 -16.49 -1.60 -15.23
N ALA A 239 -15.43 -1.00 -14.70
CA ALA A 239 -15.30 0.45 -14.60
C ALA A 239 -15.04 1.17 -15.93
N ASP A 240 -15.00 0.44 -17.06
CA ASP A 240 -14.96 1.06 -18.39
C ASP A 240 -16.28 1.77 -18.74
N SER A 241 -17.39 1.34 -18.13
CA SER A 241 -18.67 2.06 -18.13
C SER A 241 -18.80 2.99 -16.93
N GLU A 242 -19.57 4.07 -17.07
CA GLU A 242 -19.83 5.02 -15.97
C GLU A 242 -20.59 4.34 -14.81
N GLU A 243 -21.58 3.50 -15.12
CA GLU A 243 -22.36 2.77 -14.12
C GLU A 243 -21.49 1.76 -13.37
N GLY A 244 -20.62 1.04 -14.09
CA GLY A 244 -19.68 0.10 -13.48
C GLY A 244 -18.63 0.79 -12.62
N ALA A 245 -18.15 1.98 -13.05
CA ALA A 245 -17.24 2.79 -12.25
C ALA A 245 -17.89 3.23 -10.93
N GLN A 246 -19.11 3.75 -10.98
CA GLN A 246 -19.87 4.13 -9.77
C GLN A 246 -20.11 2.93 -8.83
N PHE A 247 -20.41 1.75 -9.41
CA PHE A 247 -20.58 0.53 -8.61
C PHE A 247 -19.30 0.11 -7.90
N MET A 248 -18.14 0.22 -8.56
CA MET A 248 -16.85 -0.15 -8.00
C MET A 248 -16.26 0.92 -7.06
N ASP A 249 -16.72 2.15 -7.16
CA ASP A 249 -16.34 3.24 -6.25
C ASP A 249 -16.95 3.05 -4.85
N ALA A 250 -18.05 2.33 -4.75
CA ALA A 250 -18.58 1.89 -3.47
C ALA A 250 -17.65 0.86 -2.84
N LEU A 251 -17.02 1.21 -1.71
CA LEU A 251 -16.08 0.31 -1.00
C LEU A 251 -16.73 -1.04 -0.63
N TYR A 252 -18.02 -0.99 -0.29
CA TYR A 252 -18.87 -2.16 0.01
C TYR A 252 -20.22 -2.01 -0.70
N PRO A 253 -20.36 -2.54 -1.94
CA PRO A 253 -21.65 -2.58 -2.58
C PRO A 253 -22.66 -3.39 -1.74
N ASP A 254 -23.89 -2.91 -1.62
CA ASP A 254 -24.95 -3.59 -0.84
C ASP A 254 -25.23 -5.01 -1.35
N SER A 255 -25.02 -5.25 -2.64
CA SER A 255 -25.24 -6.56 -3.26
C SER A 255 -24.48 -6.69 -4.59
N TYR A 256 -23.92 -7.87 -4.81
CA TYR A 256 -23.41 -8.31 -6.11
C TYR A 256 -24.45 -9.11 -6.92
N GLN A 257 -25.70 -9.26 -6.41
CA GLN A 257 -26.79 -9.95 -7.11
C GLN A 257 -27.49 -8.99 -8.08
N ASN A 258 -26.74 -8.42 -9.04
CA ASN A 258 -27.20 -7.48 -10.04
C ASN A 258 -26.39 -7.66 -11.34
N GLU A 259 -26.63 -6.85 -12.35
CA GLU A 259 -25.96 -6.91 -13.66
C GLU A 259 -24.45 -6.68 -13.53
N ASN A 260 -24.00 -5.75 -12.71
CA ASN A 260 -22.58 -5.49 -12.45
C ASN A 260 -21.87 -6.71 -11.83
N GLY A 261 -22.49 -7.34 -10.85
CA GLY A 261 -21.96 -8.56 -10.23
C GLY A 261 -21.92 -9.75 -11.21
N LEU A 262 -22.91 -9.87 -12.09
CA LEU A 262 -22.91 -10.88 -13.15
C LEU A 262 -21.79 -10.62 -14.19
N GLN A 263 -21.57 -9.38 -14.56
CA GLN A 263 -20.46 -8.98 -15.44
C GLN A 263 -19.11 -9.30 -14.81
N LEU A 264 -18.87 -8.90 -13.53
CA LEU A 264 -17.65 -9.24 -12.79
C LEU A 264 -17.39 -10.75 -12.78
N ALA A 265 -18.41 -11.55 -12.46
CA ALA A 265 -18.29 -13.02 -12.46
C ALA A 265 -17.97 -13.58 -13.86
N GLY A 266 -18.55 -12.99 -14.90
CA GLY A 266 -18.28 -13.33 -16.30
C GLY A 266 -16.84 -13.04 -16.69
N THR A 267 -16.33 -11.85 -16.37
CA THR A 267 -14.95 -11.44 -16.60
C THR A 267 -13.96 -12.34 -15.85
N LEU A 268 -14.18 -12.57 -14.55
CA LEU A 268 -13.34 -13.47 -13.77
C LEU A 268 -13.28 -14.88 -14.40
N LYS A 269 -14.43 -15.46 -14.77
CA LYS A 269 -14.46 -16.76 -15.45
C LYS A 269 -13.68 -16.75 -16.77
N LYS A 270 -13.74 -15.66 -17.53
CA LYS A 270 -13.02 -15.49 -18.80
C LYS A 270 -11.50 -15.38 -18.57
N LEU A 271 -11.06 -14.61 -17.59
CA LEU A 271 -9.64 -14.43 -17.24
C LEU A 271 -8.94 -15.77 -16.98
N PHE A 272 -9.59 -16.69 -16.26
CA PHE A 272 -9.04 -18.01 -15.98
C PHE A 272 -8.92 -18.95 -17.18
N GLN A 273 -9.39 -18.57 -18.35
CA GLN A 273 -9.12 -19.27 -19.61
C GLN A 273 -7.77 -18.90 -20.23
N TYR A 274 -7.17 -17.78 -19.78
CA TYR A 274 -5.94 -17.20 -20.32
C TYR A 274 -4.74 -17.22 -19.36
N THR A 275 -4.84 -17.99 -18.29
CA THR A 275 -3.77 -18.09 -17.27
C THR A 275 -3.23 -19.51 -17.15
N THR A 276 -2.30 -19.73 -16.23
CA THR A 276 -1.74 -21.05 -15.94
C THR A 276 -2.77 -21.97 -15.27
N GLU A 277 -2.67 -23.27 -15.47
CA GLU A 277 -3.59 -24.27 -14.90
C GLU A 277 -3.69 -24.21 -13.37
N ASN A 278 -2.62 -23.82 -12.71
CA ASN A 278 -2.54 -23.75 -11.24
C ASN A 278 -2.90 -22.37 -10.66
N ALA A 279 -3.32 -21.40 -11.48
CA ALA A 279 -3.58 -20.03 -11.02
C ALA A 279 -4.64 -19.91 -9.91
N MET A 280 -5.55 -20.89 -9.80
CA MET A 280 -6.54 -20.98 -8.72
C MET A 280 -5.99 -21.52 -7.40
N TYR A 281 -4.71 -21.91 -7.35
CA TYR A 281 -4.09 -22.57 -6.21
C TYR A 281 -2.66 -22.09 -5.95
N ASN A 282 -2.20 -21.07 -6.66
CA ASN A 282 -0.90 -20.46 -6.48
C ASN A 282 -1.01 -19.08 -5.86
N ASP A 283 0.07 -18.68 -5.22
CA ASP A 283 0.29 -17.37 -4.64
C ASP A 283 0.92 -16.37 -5.64
N PHE A 284 1.18 -15.17 -5.15
CA PHE A 284 1.83 -14.12 -5.93
C PHE A 284 3.24 -14.54 -6.39
N ASP A 285 4.02 -15.21 -5.56
CA ASP A 285 5.41 -15.55 -5.88
C ASP A 285 5.48 -16.47 -7.11
N VAL A 286 4.58 -17.44 -7.21
CA VAL A 286 4.47 -18.33 -8.38
C VAL A 286 4.02 -17.55 -9.62
N ALA A 287 3.06 -16.64 -9.50
CA ALA A 287 2.61 -15.80 -10.61
C ALA A 287 3.74 -14.86 -11.08
N TYR A 288 4.45 -14.23 -10.16
CA TYR A 288 5.60 -13.39 -10.42
C TYR A 288 6.72 -14.15 -11.12
N GLU A 289 7.13 -15.31 -10.61
CA GLU A 289 8.14 -16.17 -11.23
C GLU A 289 7.76 -16.61 -12.65
N ASN A 290 6.49 -16.91 -12.91
CA ASN A 290 6.02 -17.22 -14.26
C ASN A 290 6.18 -16.03 -15.20
N PHE A 291 5.96 -14.80 -14.72
CA PHE A 291 6.13 -13.58 -15.50
C PHE A 291 7.62 -13.28 -15.74
N VAL A 292 8.44 -13.23 -14.70
CA VAL A 292 9.86 -12.86 -14.83
C VAL A 292 10.72 -13.94 -15.52
N SER A 293 10.27 -15.19 -15.51
CA SER A 293 10.90 -16.25 -16.32
C SER A 293 10.50 -16.23 -17.80
N GLY A 294 9.58 -15.34 -18.20
CA GLY A 294 9.09 -15.22 -19.58
C GLY A 294 8.16 -16.36 -20.01
N LYS A 295 7.56 -17.10 -19.09
CA LYS A 295 6.54 -18.12 -19.37
C LYS A 295 5.18 -17.47 -19.66
N VAL A 296 4.91 -16.31 -19.08
CA VAL A 296 3.65 -15.60 -19.16
C VAL A 296 3.90 -14.19 -19.66
N ALA A 297 2.98 -13.65 -20.46
CA ALA A 297 3.17 -12.40 -21.16
C ALA A 297 2.81 -11.16 -20.33
N MET A 298 1.84 -11.23 -19.43
CA MET A 298 1.31 -10.11 -18.68
C MET A 298 1.09 -10.46 -17.21
N ILE A 299 1.27 -9.49 -16.31
CA ILE A 299 0.89 -9.59 -14.91
C ILE A 299 0.20 -8.28 -14.48
N PRO A 300 -1.08 -8.32 -14.07
CA PRO A 300 -1.72 -7.16 -13.46
C PRO A 300 -1.13 -6.93 -12.06
N ASN A 301 -0.65 -5.71 -11.81
CA ASN A 301 -0.05 -5.39 -10.51
C ASN A 301 -0.02 -3.87 -10.29
N GLY A 302 0.29 -3.46 -9.07
CA GLY A 302 0.58 -2.08 -8.77
C GLY A 302 1.99 -1.67 -9.20
N TYR A 303 2.19 -0.36 -9.36
CA TYR A 303 3.48 0.18 -9.83
C TYR A 303 4.65 -0.15 -8.87
N TRP A 304 4.39 -0.48 -7.60
CA TRP A 304 5.39 -0.91 -6.63
C TRP A 304 6.18 -2.15 -7.07
N MET A 305 5.61 -2.99 -7.93
CA MET A 305 6.31 -4.14 -8.50
C MET A 305 7.49 -3.74 -9.40
N ILE A 306 7.60 -2.46 -9.79
CA ILE A 306 8.67 -1.97 -10.68
C ILE A 306 10.07 -2.22 -10.09
N ASP A 307 10.21 -2.10 -8.77
CA ASP A 307 11.49 -2.31 -8.10
C ASP A 307 11.86 -3.79 -7.97
N GLN A 308 10.89 -4.68 -8.20
CA GLN A 308 11.08 -6.14 -8.21
C GLN A 308 11.45 -6.67 -9.62
N ILE A 309 11.30 -5.86 -10.69
CA ILE A 309 11.64 -6.30 -12.04
C ILE A 309 13.15 -6.54 -12.15
N PRO A 310 13.59 -7.77 -12.53
CA PRO A 310 14.99 -8.08 -12.67
C PRO A 310 15.68 -7.17 -13.70
N GLU A 311 16.92 -6.77 -13.44
CA GLU A 311 17.72 -5.90 -14.31
C GLU A 311 17.81 -6.46 -15.74
N SER A 312 17.87 -7.79 -15.87
CA SER A 312 17.89 -8.51 -17.16
C SER A 312 16.62 -8.33 -18.00
N MET A 313 15.51 -7.95 -17.38
CA MET A 313 14.19 -7.78 -18.03
C MET A 313 13.80 -6.31 -18.25
N GLU A 314 14.50 -5.36 -17.67
CA GLU A 314 14.18 -3.93 -17.76
C GLU A 314 14.00 -3.40 -19.19
N SER A 315 14.74 -3.96 -20.13
CA SER A 315 14.65 -3.56 -21.54
C SER A 315 13.41 -4.12 -22.26
N SER A 316 12.78 -5.16 -21.71
CA SER A 316 11.67 -5.89 -22.34
C SER A 316 10.34 -5.77 -21.61
N VAL A 317 10.34 -5.36 -20.35
CA VAL A 317 9.11 -5.15 -19.58
C VAL A 317 8.63 -3.71 -19.76
N ARG A 318 7.33 -3.58 -19.92
CA ARG A 318 6.59 -2.31 -20.00
C ARG A 318 5.47 -2.32 -18.97
N PHE A 319 5.05 -1.14 -18.55
CA PHE A 319 3.86 -0.94 -17.73
C PHE A 319 2.87 -0.08 -18.51
N SER A 320 1.62 -0.49 -18.56
CA SER A 320 0.53 0.22 -19.22
C SER A 320 -0.68 0.33 -18.31
N PRO A 321 -1.49 1.39 -18.45
CA PRO A 321 -2.83 1.41 -17.92
C PRO A 321 -3.65 0.21 -18.39
N PHE A 322 -4.73 -0.11 -17.67
CA PHE A 322 -5.72 -1.02 -18.18
C PHE A 322 -6.37 -0.47 -19.48
N PRO A 323 -6.95 -1.32 -20.32
CA PRO A 323 -7.71 -0.86 -21.49
C PRO A 323 -8.71 0.24 -21.12
N GLY A 324 -9.00 1.14 -22.06
CA GLY A 324 -9.76 2.37 -21.77
C GLY A 324 -8.92 3.49 -21.14
N ASN A 325 -7.58 3.32 -21.10
CA ASN A 325 -6.64 4.24 -20.45
C ASN A 325 -6.95 4.43 -18.95
N LYS A 326 -7.33 3.36 -18.27
CA LYS A 326 -7.74 3.35 -16.86
C LYS A 326 -6.59 2.88 -15.96
N LEU A 327 -6.46 3.52 -14.83
CA LEU A 327 -5.69 3.04 -13.69
C LEU A 327 -6.65 2.85 -12.53
N ILE A 328 -6.48 1.78 -11.78
CA ILE A 328 -7.09 1.67 -10.47
C ILE A 328 -6.11 2.34 -9.51
N SER A 329 -6.54 3.44 -8.90
CA SER A 329 -5.72 4.18 -7.95
C SER A 329 -6.53 4.54 -6.72
N SER A 330 -5.84 4.58 -5.60
CA SER A 330 -6.39 5.09 -4.35
C SER A 330 -5.30 5.88 -3.62
N PRO A 331 -5.67 6.85 -2.80
CA PRO A 331 -4.73 7.41 -1.84
C PRO A 331 -4.15 6.29 -0.98
N GLU A 332 -2.89 6.45 -0.58
CA GLU A 332 -2.28 5.53 0.36
C GLU A 332 -2.96 5.67 1.73
N THR A 333 -3.60 4.61 2.18
CA THR A 333 -4.39 4.60 3.42
C THR A 333 -3.82 3.66 4.49
N PHE A 334 -2.66 3.06 4.23
CA PHE A 334 -1.95 2.30 5.26
C PHE A 334 -1.54 3.21 6.41
N GLY A 335 -1.79 2.78 7.61
CA GLY A 335 -1.54 3.59 8.78
C GLY A 335 -1.37 2.79 10.06
N TRP A 336 -0.95 3.50 11.09
CA TRP A 336 -0.86 2.97 12.44
C TRP A 336 -2.09 3.38 13.23
N GLY A 337 -2.72 2.41 13.89
CA GLY A 337 -3.82 2.63 14.82
C GLY A 337 -3.31 2.61 16.26
N VAL A 338 -3.85 3.51 17.08
CA VAL A 338 -3.60 3.55 18.52
C VAL A 338 -4.71 2.78 19.23
N VAL A 339 -4.35 1.78 20.02
CA VAL A 339 -5.29 0.93 20.75
C VAL A 339 -5.72 1.64 22.02
N SER A 340 -7.05 1.66 22.26
CA SER A 340 -7.66 2.18 23.47
C SER A 340 -7.32 1.31 24.69
N GLY A 341 -7.54 1.85 25.89
CA GLY A 341 -7.31 1.11 27.15
C GLY A 341 -5.93 1.28 27.74
N TYR A 342 -4.98 1.87 27.04
CA TYR A 342 -3.69 2.27 27.59
C TYR A 342 -3.81 3.56 28.42
N SER A 343 -2.84 3.79 29.31
CA SER A 343 -2.80 5.01 30.11
C SER A 343 -2.52 6.23 29.22
N GLU A 344 -2.95 7.42 29.65
CA GLU A 344 -2.69 8.71 28.97
C GLU A 344 -1.20 9.00 28.74
N LYS A 345 -0.30 8.32 29.48
CA LYS A 345 1.14 8.45 29.26
C LYS A 345 1.62 7.65 28.05
N VAL A 346 0.92 6.58 27.69
CA VAL A 346 1.25 5.72 26.52
C VAL A 346 0.61 6.27 25.27
N LYS A 347 -0.60 6.81 25.37
CA LYS A 347 -1.32 7.49 24.32
C LYS A 347 -0.67 8.84 23.99
#